data_d04d9d03d64ea0512b0207c0041cb6a7
#
_entry.id   d04d9d03d64ea0512b0207c0041cb6a7
#
_cell.length_a   1.000
_cell.length_b   1.000
_cell.length_c   1.000
_cell.angle_alpha   90.00
_cell.angle_beta   90.00
_cell.angle_gamma   90.00
#
_symmetry.space_group_name_H-M   'P 1'
#
loop_
_entity.id
_entity.type
_entity.pdbx_description
1 polymer ?
#
loop_
_entity_poly.entity_id
_entity_poly.type
_entity_poly.pdbx_seq_one_letter_code
_entity_poly.pdbx_strand_id
1 'polypeptide(L)'
;MPIATNFKDYYTILGVSKTATPEEIKRAYRKLARKYHPDLNPGDKDAEAKFKDLNEANEVLSDPEKRPKYDRFGEHWNQPAYSEAPPSRGTNTGNVDFDQYADFDSFIKDLLGRSSNGSQRRTNTTSGFDDFGGGFRSQAPAPDSEAAIALTFSEAFHGVQKRLQFDDETINVRIPAGAKPGSRIRLKGKGRASPFSQQRGDLYLTIEILAHPFFRFEGDDLVCDVPIRPDEAVLGAEISVPTPDGSVTVKVPKGVRSGQSLRLRGKGWTLQKGGRGDLLAKLLIVTPKDLSAIEQECYEKIQANTKFNPRAQLEEIKL
;
A
#
# COMPACT_ATOMS: atom_id res chain seq x y z
N MET A 1 7.74 55.05 3.54
CA MET A 1 7.74 53.81 4.33
C MET A 1 7.50 52.68 3.37
N PRO A 2 8.35 51.64 3.26
CA PRO A 2 8.08 50.55 2.35
C PRO A 2 6.86 49.79 2.85
N ILE A 3 5.85 49.64 2.00
CA ILE A 3 4.68 48.82 2.20
C ILE A 3 5.21 47.40 2.31
N ALA A 4 5.00 46.75 3.45
CA ALA A 4 5.38 45.35 3.65
C ALA A 4 4.59 44.50 2.67
N THR A 5 5.23 44.09 1.61
CA THR A 5 4.68 43.24 0.57
C THR A 5 4.66 41.79 1.09
N ASN A 6 3.49 41.29 1.47
CA ASN A 6 3.28 39.91 1.89
C ASN A 6 3.27 38.90 0.68
N PHE A 7 3.86 39.28 -0.46
CA PHE A 7 3.95 38.39 -1.60
C PHE A 7 4.88 37.20 -1.32
N LYS A 8 4.35 35.98 -1.38
CA LYS A 8 5.12 34.76 -1.24
C LYS A 8 5.55 34.26 -2.61
N ASP A 9 6.84 34.24 -2.88
CA ASP A 9 7.38 33.64 -4.09
C ASP A 9 7.45 32.11 -3.98
N TYR A 10 6.46 31.44 -4.55
CA TYR A 10 6.33 29.99 -4.51
C TYR A 10 7.45 29.25 -5.25
N TYR A 11 8.06 29.86 -6.26
CA TYR A 11 9.22 29.28 -6.93
C TYR A 11 10.43 29.25 -6.00
N THR A 12 10.65 30.31 -5.25
CA THR A 12 11.69 30.38 -4.23
C THR A 12 11.41 29.40 -3.08
N ILE A 13 10.18 29.27 -2.63
CA ILE A 13 9.79 28.33 -1.56
C ILE A 13 10.06 26.89 -1.98
N LEU A 14 9.78 26.51 -3.23
CA LEU A 14 10.09 25.19 -3.77
C LEU A 14 11.55 25.01 -4.21
N GLY A 15 12.31 26.12 -4.32
CA GLY A 15 13.70 26.11 -4.80
C GLY A 15 13.83 25.73 -6.26
N VAL A 16 12.89 26.16 -7.12
CA VAL A 16 12.86 25.89 -8.57
C VAL A 16 12.84 27.18 -9.37
N SER A 17 13.20 27.08 -10.66
CA SER A 17 13.12 28.22 -11.59
C SER A 17 11.66 28.56 -11.92
N LYS A 18 11.38 29.83 -12.27
CA LYS A 18 10.08 30.24 -12.84
C LYS A 18 9.73 29.52 -14.15
N THR A 19 10.74 28.99 -14.84
CA THR A 19 10.58 28.19 -16.07
C THR A 19 10.51 26.70 -15.82
N ALA A 20 10.47 26.25 -14.56
CA ALA A 20 10.44 24.83 -14.20
C ALA A 20 9.22 24.11 -14.77
N THR A 21 9.44 22.88 -15.21
CA THR A 21 8.38 21.99 -15.70
C THR A 21 7.51 21.48 -14.55
N PRO A 22 6.28 21.03 -14.80
CA PRO A 22 5.42 20.45 -13.78
C PRO A 22 6.06 19.26 -13.05
N GLU A 23 6.87 18.48 -13.75
CA GLU A 23 7.61 17.32 -13.18
C GLU A 23 8.70 17.79 -12.19
N GLU A 24 9.41 18.86 -12.54
CA GLU A 24 10.45 19.45 -11.67
C GLU A 24 9.83 20.04 -10.41
N ILE A 25 8.72 20.76 -10.52
CA ILE A 25 7.94 21.29 -9.40
C ILE A 25 7.52 20.15 -8.46
N LYS A 26 6.92 19.10 -9.01
CA LYS A 26 6.46 17.93 -8.26
C LYS A 26 7.61 17.16 -7.59
N ARG A 27 8.77 17.12 -8.23
CA ARG A 27 9.98 16.48 -7.68
C ARG A 27 10.54 17.28 -6.50
N ALA A 28 10.63 18.61 -6.65
CA ALA A 28 11.10 19.51 -5.62
C ALA A 28 10.18 19.48 -4.39
N TYR A 29 8.87 19.57 -4.60
CA TYR A 29 7.87 19.45 -3.55
C TYR A 29 8.03 18.14 -2.77
N ARG A 30 8.09 16.98 -3.43
CA ARG A 30 8.24 15.68 -2.73
C ARG A 30 9.49 15.60 -1.88
N LYS A 31 10.59 16.19 -2.33
CA LYS A 31 11.86 16.24 -1.57
C LYS A 31 11.71 17.08 -0.30
N LEU A 32 11.13 18.27 -0.42
CA LEU A 32 10.97 19.20 0.70
C LEU A 32 9.87 18.78 1.67
N ALA A 33 8.74 18.27 1.15
CA ALA A 33 7.64 17.74 1.96
C ALA A 33 8.08 16.58 2.86
N ARG A 34 8.95 15.69 2.37
CA ARG A 34 9.55 14.63 3.21
C ARG A 34 10.45 15.21 4.29
N LYS A 35 11.22 16.26 3.97
CA LYS A 35 12.15 16.90 4.92
C LYS A 35 11.41 17.60 6.06
N TYR A 36 10.29 18.28 5.77
CA TYR A 36 9.52 19.06 6.74
C TYR A 36 8.22 18.37 7.17
N HIS A 37 8.13 17.05 6.99
CA HIS A 37 6.94 16.29 7.38
C HIS A 37 6.73 16.35 8.89
N PRO A 38 5.48 16.57 9.39
CA PRO A 38 5.19 16.62 10.82
C PRO A 38 5.65 15.39 11.59
N ASP A 39 5.52 14.18 11.00
CA ASP A 39 5.95 12.93 11.64
C ASP A 39 7.47 12.84 11.83
N LEU A 40 8.25 13.53 10.98
CA LEU A 40 9.71 13.54 11.09
C LEU A 40 10.24 14.74 11.90
N ASN A 41 9.40 15.74 12.14
CA ASN A 41 9.72 16.95 12.90
C ASN A 41 8.61 17.27 13.93
N PRO A 42 8.34 16.37 14.88
CA PRO A 42 7.24 16.56 15.82
C PRO A 42 7.52 17.76 16.74
N GLY A 43 6.57 18.70 16.79
CA GLY A 43 6.65 19.90 17.64
C GLY A 43 7.51 21.05 17.10
N ASP A 44 8.11 20.93 15.91
CA ASP A 44 8.86 22.01 15.25
C ASP A 44 7.88 22.94 14.48
N LYS A 45 7.58 24.10 15.06
CA LYS A 45 6.70 25.11 14.46
C LYS A 45 7.23 25.69 13.16
N ASP A 46 8.56 25.78 13.00
CA ASP A 46 9.18 26.29 11.78
C ASP A 46 9.07 25.27 10.64
N ALA A 47 9.21 23.98 10.96
CA ALA A 47 8.98 22.90 10.00
C ALA A 47 7.51 22.85 9.57
N GLU A 48 6.56 23.02 10.49
CA GLU A 48 5.12 23.07 10.22
C GLU A 48 4.74 24.25 9.32
N ALA A 49 5.26 25.44 9.60
CA ALA A 49 5.03 26.63 8.77
C ALA A 49 5.57 26.44 7.36
N LYS A 50 6.79 25.92 7.22
CA LYS A 50 7.39 25.60 5.91
C LYS A 50 6.60 24.52 5.17
N PHE A 51 6.12 23.50 5.85
CA PHE A 51 5.30 22.45 5.25
C PHE A 51 3.98 23.01 4.70
N LYS A 52 3.35 23.94 5.41
CA LYS A 52 2.16 24.66 4.96
C LYS A 52 2.43 25.47 3.69
N ASP A 53 3.51 26.25 3.68
CA ASP A 53 3.89 27.07 2.51
C ASP A 53 4.26 26.20 1.30
N LEU A 54 4.90 25.03 1.51
CA LEU A 54 5.21 24.07 0.45
C LEU A 54 3.94 23.46 -0.17
N ASN A 55 2.94 23.12 0.65
CA ASN A 55 1.67 22.59 0.17
C ASN A 55 0.93 23.64 -0.67
N GLU A 56 0.87 24.87 -0.20
CA GLU A 56 0.26 26.00 -0.89
C GLU A 56 0.95 26.27 -2.24
N ALA A 57 2.29 26.32 -2.24
CA ALA A 57 3.09 26.49 -3.44
C ALA A 57 2.87 25.35 -4.47
N ASN A 58 2.83 24.12 -4.02
CA ASN A 58 2.57 22.98 -4.91
C ASN A 58 1.15 23.01 -5.48
N GLU A 59 0.15 23.35 -4.68
CA GLU A 59 -1.25 23.42 -5.13
C GLU A 59 -1.45 24.47 -6.25
N VAL A 60 -0.76 25.60 -6.16
CA VAL A 60 -0.84 26.67 -7.15
C VAL A 60 0.01 26.37 -8.38
N LEU A 61 1.26 25.95 -8.21
CA LEU A 61 2.21 25.82 -9.32
C LEU A 61 2.08 24.50 -10.12
N SER A 62 1.47 23.47 -9.52
CA SER A 62 1.23 22.19 -10.25
C SER A 62 -0.04 22.21 -11.09
N ASP A 63 -0.92 23.17 -10.89
CA ASP A 63 -2.19 23.30 -11.62
C ASP A 63 -2.01 24.20 -12.87
N PRO A 64 -2.31 23.69 -14.08
CA PRO A 64 -2.11 24.42 -15.31
C PRO A 64 -3.00 25.67 -15.46
N GLU A 65 -4.11 25.77 -14.71
CA GLU A 65 -4.98 26.94 -14.73
C GLU A 65 -4.62 27.97 -13.65
N LYS A 66 -4.12 27.49 -12.49
CA LYS A 66 -3.76 28.38 -11.36
C LYS A 66 -2.40 29.04 -11.55
N ARG A 67 -1.42 28.31 -12.07
CA ARG A 67 -0.05 28.83 -12.30
C ARG A 67 0.00 30.09 -13.14
N PRO A 68 -0.68 30.17 -14.33
CA PRO A 68 -0.67 31.39 -15.12
C PRO A 68 -1.33 32.60 -14.42
N LYS A 69 -2.33 32.35 -13.58
CA LYS A 69 -2.98 33.43 -12.79
C LYS A 69 -2.05 33.94 -11.71
N TYR A 70 -1.34 33.04 -11.02
CA TYR A 70 -0.33 33.39 -10.03
C TYR A 70 0.83 34.17 -10.66
N ASP A 71 1.35 33.76 -11.81
CA ASP A 71 2.44 34.44 -12.51
C ASP A 71 2.04 35.86 -12.91
N ARG A 72 0.83 36.06 -13.45
CA ARG A 72 0.29 37.37 -13.79
C ARG A 72 0.10 38.28 -12.58
N PHE A 73 -0.39 37.73 -11.47
CA PHE A 73 -0.54 38.49 -10.23
C PHE A 73 0.84 38.94 -9.71
N GLY A 74 1.84 38.07 -9.73
CA GLY A 74 3.20 38.40 -9.33
C GLY A 74 3.86 39.48 -10.21
N GLU A 75 3.58 39.50 -11.51
CA GLU A 75 4.01 40.55 -12.44
C GLU A 75 3.35 41.89 -12.11
N HIS A 76 2.03 41.89 -11.88
CA HIS A 76 1.28 43.10 -11.50
C HIS A 76 1.72 43.64 -10.14
N TRP A 77 1.96 42.78 -9.18
CA TRP A 77 2.38 43.19 -7.81
C TRP A 77 3.78 43.81 -7.74
N ASN A 78 4.68 43.40 -8.63
CA ASN A 78 6.04 43.91 -8.70
C ASN A 78 6.20 45.18 -9.53
N GLN A 79 5.13 45.67 -10.17
CA GLN A 79 5.21 46.95 -10.88
C GLN A 79 5.07 48.10 -9.89
N PRO A 80 6.01 49.11 -9.84
CA PRO A 80 5.84 50.30 -9.04
C PRO A 80 4.62 51.05 -9.61
N ALA A 81 3.70 51.40 -8.70
CA ALA A 81 2.50 52.15 -9.00
C ALA A 81 2.87 53.45 -9.76
N TYR A 82 2.71 53.46 -11.07
CA TYR A 82 2.65 54.68 -11.85
C TYR A 82 1.17 54.99 -12.16
N SER A 83 0.69 56.00 -11.42
CA SER A 83 -0.31 57.05 -11.77
C SER A 83 -1.34 56.79 -12.85
N GLU A 84 -2.60 56.88 -12.43
CA GLU A 84 -3.68 57.61 -13.16
C GLU A 84 -3.88 57.32 -14.64
N ALA A 85 -4.78 56.39 -14.92
CA ALA A 85 -5.61 56.50 -16.11
C ALA A 85 -7.03 56.01 -15.79
N PRO A 86 -8.09 56.73 -16.32
CA PRO A 86 -9.47 56.49 -15.94
C PRO A 86 -10.03 55.19 -16.56
N PRO A 87 -11.14 54.65 -15.98
CA PRO A 87 -11.67 53.33 -16.34
C PRO A 87 -12.26 53.32 -17.75
N SER A 88 -11.63 52.62 -18.67
CA SER A 88 -12.26 52.28 -19.97
C SER A 88 -13.06 51.00 -19.83
N ARG A 89 -14.39 51.17 -19.89
CA ARG A 89 -15.35 50.07 -20.12
C ARG A 89 -15.05 49.41 -21.43
N GLY A 90 -14.83 48.10 -21.45
CA GLY A 90 -14.81 47.38 -22.70
C GLY A 90 -14.34 45.96 -22.64
N THR A 91 -15.31 45.03 -22.77
CA THR A 91 -15.22 43.69 -23.35
C THR A 91 -14.61 42.55 -22.54
N ASN A 92 -15.52 41.73 -22.16
CA ASN A 92 -15.50 40.37 -21.65
C ASN A 92 -14.51 39.48 -22.44
N THR A 93 -13.35 39.21 -21.87
CA THR A 93 -12.47 38.12 -22.27
C THR A 93 -11.63 37.75 -21.01
N GLY A 94 -12.07 36.75 -20.25
CA GLY A 94 -11.27 35.99 -19.30
C GLY A 94 -10.22 36.72 -18.41
N ASN A 95 -10.33 38.01 -18.18
CA ASN A 95 -9.35 38.82 -17.46
C ASN A 95 -9.73 38.84 -15.98
N VAL A 96 -8.94 38.21 -15.15
CA VAL A 96 -9.04 38.35 -13.69
C VAL A 96 -8.67 39.77 -13.36
N ASP A 97 -9.60 40.53 -12.78
CA ASP A 97 -9.39 41.89 -12.34
C ASP A 97 -8.61 41.86 -11.03
N PHE A 98 -7.30 42.04 -11.11
CA PHE A 98 -6.40 41.94 -9.96
C PHE A 98 -6.54 43.11 -9.00
N ASP A 99 -7.11 44.24 -9.42
CA ASP A 99 -7.31 45.44 -8.60
C ASP A 99 -8.36 45.23 -7.48
N GLN A 100 -9.14 44.17 -7.55
CA GLN A 100 -10.11 43.82 -6.51
C GLN A 100 -9.48 43.15 -5.26
N TYR A 101 -8.22 42.71 -5.35
CA TYR A 101 -7.53 42.05 -4.25
C TYR A 101 -6.68 43.04 -3.49
N ALA A 102 -7.02 43.21 -2.21
CA ALA A 102 -6.28 44.13 -1.33
C ALA A 102 -4.90 43.63 -0.92
N ASP A 103 -4.73 42.31 -0.91
CA ASP A 103 -3.50 41.66 -0.50
C ASP A 103 -3.33 40.27 -1.21
N PHE A 104 -2.11 39.72 -1.12
CA PHE A 104 -1.76 38.44 -1.70
C PHE A 104 -2.57 37.29 -1.09
N ASP A 105 -2.81 37.32 0.21
CA ASP A 105 -3.56 36.24 0.90
C ASP A 105 -5.01 36.18 0.42
N SER A 106 -5.64 37.34 0.14
CA SER A 106 -6.99 37.40 -0.44
C SER A 106 -7.04 36.80 -1.85
N PHE A 107 -6.06 37.11 -2.69
CA PHE A 107 -5.92 36.54 -4.03
C PHE A 107 -5.72 35.03 -3.99
N ILE A 108 -4.83 34.52 -3.12
CA ILE A 108 -4.57 33.09 -2.98
C ILE A 108 -5.79 32.34 -2.45
N LYS A 109 -6.52 32.90 -1.49
CA LYS A 109 -7.77 32.31 -0.99
C LYS A 109 -8.80 32.15 -2.08
N ASP A 110 -8.94 33.14 -2.96
CA ASP A 110 -9.85 33.06 -4.10
C ASP A 110 -9.37 32.05 -5.15
N LEU A 111 -8.08 32.10 -5.49
CA LEU A 111 -7.44 31.18 -6.45
C LEU A 111 -7.54 29.70 -6.01
N LEU A 112 -7.49 29.45 -4.71
CA LEU A 112 -7.65 28.11 -4.12
C LEU A 112 -9.12 27.71 -3.91
N GLY A 113 -10.08 28.58 -4.31
CA GLY A 113 -11.52 28.35 -4.13
C GLY A 113 -11.97 28.42 -2.67
N ARG A 114 -11.22 29.11 -1.81
CA ARG A 114 -11.54 29.33 -0.38
C ARG A 114 -12.29 30.65 -0.14
N SER A 115 -12.76 31.30 -1.21
CA SER A 115 -13.57 32.50 -1.10
C SER A 115 -15.00 32.13 -0.70
N SER A 116 -15.37 32.41 0.52
CA SER A 116 -16.77 32.37 0.98
C SER A 116 -17.52 33.56 0.40
N ASN A 117 -18.45 33.31 -0.51
CA ASN A 117 -19.36 34.31 -1.00
C ASN A 117 -20.19 34.89 0.16
N GLY A 118 -19.99 36.15 0.45
CA GLY A 118 -20.52 36.86 1.60
C GLY A 118 -22.02 37.06 1.52
N SER A 119 -22.69 36.83 2.60
CA SER A 119 -23.91 37.50 3.00
C SER A 119 -23.80 37.86 4.48
N GLN A 120 -23.81 39.18 4.72
CA GLN A 120 -23.79 39.81 6.03
C GLN A 120 -24.79 39.16 6.99
N ARG A 121 -24.31 38.73 8.15
CA ARG A 121 -24.99 38.98 9.43
C ARG A 121 -23.98 39.06 10.55
N ARG A 122 -23.88 40.27 11.12
CA ARG A 122 -23.21 40.56 12.38
C ARG A 122 -23.86 39.73 13.49
N THR A 123 -23.08 39.00 14.24
CA THR A 123 -23.23 38.86 15.69
C THR A 123 -21.86 38.55 16.30
N ASN A 124 -21.58 39.39 17.26
CA ASN A 124 -20.44 39.44 18.15
C ASN A 124 -20.44 38.19 19.05
N THR A 125 -19.35 37.47 19.21
CA THR A 125 -18.90 36.96 20.52
C THR A 125 -17.60 36.13 20.39
N THR A 126 -16.65 36.56 21.09
CA THR A 126 -15.48 36.03 21.80
C THR A 126 -15.20 34.54 21.74
N SER A 127 -13.91 34.22 21.55
CA SER A 127 -13.12 33.07 22.05
C SER A 127 -13.41 31.68 21.46
N GLY A 128 -12.36 31.11 20.92
CA GLY A 128 -12.30 29.64 20.72
C GLY A 128 -11.53 29.25 19.46
N PHE A 129 -10.36 28.78 19.67
CA PHE A 129 -9.43 28.25 18.66
C PHE A 129 -9.85 26.85 18.15
N ASP A 130 -11.16 26.66 17.92
CA ASP A 130 -11.74 25.37 17.53
C ASP A 130 -12.78 25.49 16.41
N ASP A 131 -12.43 26.19 15.29
CA ASP A 131 -13.30 26.11 14.11
C ASP A 131 -12.50 26.05 12.80
N PHE A 132 -11.71 24.97 12.67
CA PHE A 132 -11.17 24.57 11.38
C PHE A 132 -12.08 23.51 10.68
N GLY A 133 -13.34 23.46 11.08
CA GLY A 133 -14.34 22.50 10.63
C GLY A 133 -15.63 23.16 10.16
N GLY A 134 -15.62 24.11 9.22
CA GLY A 134 -16.82 24.78 8.79
C GLY A 134 -16.97 24.97 7.30
N GLY A 135 -17.65 24.05 6.59
CA GLY A 135 -18.52 24.42 5.49
C GLY A 135 -18.09 24.14 4.07
N PHE A 136 -17.26 23.13 3.81
CA PHE A 136 -17.50 22.34 2.60
C PHE A 136 -18.56 21.31 2.93
N ARG A 137 -19.76 21.46 2.38
CA ARG A 137 -20.51 20.28 1.94
C ARG A 137 -19.71 19.68 0.76
N SER A 138 -18.47 19.24 1.02
CA SER A 138 -17.90 18.15 0.27
C SER A 138 -18.93 17.05 0.39
N GLN A 139 -19.55 16.68 -0.72
CA GLN A 139 -20.28 15.43 -0.80
C GLN A 139 -19.36 14.43 -0.13
N ALA A 140 -19.74 13.98 1.07
CA ALA A 140 -18.94 13.04 1.81
C ALA A 140 -18.63 11.91 0.82
N PRO A 141 -17.36 11.60 0.57
CA PRO A 141 -17.02 10.54 -0.36
C PRO A 141 -17.81 9.32 0.06
N ALA A 142 -18.41 8.63 -0.91
CA ALA A 142 -19.16 7.42 -0.61
C ALA A 142 -18.25 6.49 0.19
N PRO A 143 -18.74 5.87 1.28
CA PRO A 143 -17.91 5.06 2.14
C PRO A 143 -17.37 3.86 1.36
N ASP A 144 -16.08 3.62 1.50
CA ASP A 144 -15.45 2.42 0.99
C ASP A 144 -16.03 1.19 1.70
N SER A 145 -16.05 0.08 1.00
CA SER A 145 -16.57 -1.18 1.53
C SER A 145 -15.47 -2.23 1.54
N GLU A 146 -15.53 -3.13 2.51
CA GLU A 146 -14.61 -4.27 2.60
C GLU A 146 -15.40 -5.57 2.54
N ALA A 147 -14.87 -6.55 1.82
CA ALA A 147 -15.40 -7.90 1.78
C ALA A 147 -14.26 -8.91 1.67
N ALA A 148 -14.50 -10.14 2.11
CA ALA A 148 -13.57 -11.24 1.94
C ALA A 148 -13.97 -12.09 0.74
N ILE A 149 -12.98 -12.65 0.03
CA ILE A 149 -13.18 -13.61 -1.03
C ILE A 149 -12.38 -14.88 -0.75
N ALA A 150 -13.10 -16.00 -0.57
CA ALA A 150 -12.48 -17.30 -0.39
C ALA A 150 -12.07 -17.90 -1.74
N LEU A 151 -10.82 -18.33 -1.83
CA LEU A 151 -10.23 -19.01 -2.98
C LEU A 151 -9.74 -20.39 -2.58
N THR A 152 -9.88 -21.35 -3.47
CA THR A 152 -9.12 -22.59 -3.36
C THR A 152 -7.64 -22.33 -3.62
N PHE A 153 -6.79 -23.20 -3.14
CA PHE A 153 -5.35 -23.12 -3.37
C PHE A 153 -5.00 -23.04 -4.86
N SER A 154 -5.66 -23.87 -5.69
CA SER A 154 -5.47 -23.89 -7.14
C SER A 154 -5.89 -22.58 -7.81
N GLU A 155 -7.04 -22.00 -7.40
CA GLU A 155 -7.52 -20.72 -7.94
C GLU A 155 -6.56 -19.59 -7.63
N ALA A 156 -6.03 -19.54 -6.39
CA ALA A 156 -5.08 -18.51 -5.98
C ALA A 156 -3.72 -18.68 -6.68
N PHE A 157 -3.32 -19.92 -6.95
CA PHE A 157 -2.07 -20.24 -7.62
C PHE A 157 -2.07 -19.86 -9.11
N HIS A 158 -3.11 -20.27 -9.86
CA HIS A 158 -3.22 -20.04 -11.30
C HIS A 158 -3.87 -18.70 -11.67
N GLY A 159 -4.53 -18.07 -10.69
CA GLY A 159 -5.42 -16.94 -10.92
C GLY A 159 -6.78 -17.39 -11.43
N VAL A 160 -7.79 -16.59 -11.19
CA VAL A 160 -9.18 -16.92 -11.52
C VAL A 160 -10.01 -15.68 -11.79
N GLN A 161 -11.06 -15.83 -12.59
CA GLN A 161 -12.13 -14.84 -12.67
C GLN A 161 -13.34 -15.35 -11.87
N LYS A 162 -13.74 -14.59 -10.85
CA LYS A 162 -14.92 -14.91 -10.04
C LYS A 162 -15.99 -13.85 -10.19
N ARG A 163 -17.23 -14.30 -10.17
CA ARG A 163 -18.40 -13.44 -10.06
C ARG A 163 -18.76 -13.31 -8.58
N LEU A 164 -18.76 -12.08 -8.11
CA LEU A 164 -19.18 -11.74 -6.75
C LEU A 164 -20.49 -10.99 -6.82
N GLN A 165 -21.43 -11.39 -5.99
CA GLN A 165 -22.62 -10.58 -5.74
C GLN A 165 -22.34 -9.69 -4.54
N PHE A 166 -22.36 -8.38 -4.77
CA PHE A 166 -22.17 -7.38 -3.73
C PHE A 166 -23.29 -6.37 -3.83
N ASP A 167 -24.07 -6.22 -2.75
CA ASP A 167 -25.37 -5.58 -2.74
C ASP A 167 -26.25 -6.15 -3.88
N ASP A 168 -26.79 -5.34 -4.77
CA ASP A 168 -27.64 -5.75 -5.89
C ASP A 168 -26.88 -5.91 -7.22
N GLU A 169 -25.54 -5.84 -7.19
CA GLU A 169 -24.70 -5.88 -8.40
C GLU A 169 -23.84 -7.14 -8.45
N THR A 170 -23.80 -7.77 -9.63
CA THR A 170 -22.85 -8.85 -9.92
C THR A 170 -21.56 -8.26 -10.48
N ILE A 171 -20.49 -8.41 -9.75
CA ILE A 171 -19.16 -7.88 -10.09
C ILE A 171 -18.26 -9.02 -10.58
N ASN A 172 -17.69 -8.88 -11.76
CA ASN A 172 -16.66 -9.79 -12.25
C ASN A 172 -15.29 -9.34 -11.75
N VAL A 173 -14.64 -10.17 -10.94
CA VAL A 173 -13.34 -9.89 -10.34
C VAL A 173 -12.30 -10.80 -10.96
N ARG A 174 -11.25 -10.20 -11.51
CA ARG A 174 -10.07 -10.94 -11.99
C ARG A 174 -9.01 -10.95 -10.90
N ILE A 175 -8.70 -12.13 -10.39
CA ILE A 175 -7.68 -12.34 -9.38
C ILE A 175 -6.42 -12.84 -10.10
N PRO A 176 -5.29 -12.14 -9.97
CA PRO A 176 -4.05 -12.53 -10.61
C PRO A 176 -3.49 -13.82 -10.00
N ALA A 177 -2.72 -14.57 -10.79
CA ALA A 177 -1.98 -15.72 -10.29
C ALA A 177 -1.00 -15.33 -9.18
N GLY A 178 -0.83 -16.21 -8.21
CA GLY A 178 0.06 -15.97 -7.07
C GLY A 178 -0.50 -15.06 -5.99
N ALA A 179 -1.82 -14.90 -5.92
CA ALA A 179 -2.47 -14.19 -4.82
C ALA A 179 -2.15 -14.88 -3.49
N LYS A 180 -1.75 -14.11 -2.48
CA LYS A 180 -1.41 -14.60 -1.13
C LYS A 180 -2.56 -14.36 -0.16
N PRO A 181 -2.64 -15.13 0.95
CA PRO A 181 -3.59 -14.84 2.02
C PRO A 181 -3.41 -13.41 2.54
N GLY A 182 -4.51 -12.71 2.79
CA GLY A 182 -4.50 -11.33 3.27
C GLY A 182 -4.20 -10.27 2.19
N SER A 183 -3.95 -10.66 0.94
CA SER A 183 -3.78 -9.69 -0.16
C SER A 183 -5.10 -8.94 -0.40
N ARG A 184 -5.01 -7.62 -0.66
CA ARG A 184 -6.17 -6.77 -0.92
C ARG A 184 -6.25 -6.37 -2.39
N ILE A 185 -7.44 -6.50 -2.98
CA ILE A 185 -7.75 -6.06 -4.35
C ILE A 185 -8.73 -4.90 -4.25
N ARG A 186 -8.38 -3.75 -4.84
CA ARG A 186 -9.25 -2.58 -4.92
C ARG A 186 -10.07 -2.63 -6.20
N LEU A 187 -11.37 -2.58 -6.08
CA LEU A 187 -12.33 -2.45 -7.16
C LEU A 187 -12.92 -1.03 -7.13
N LYS A 188 -12.40 -0.18 -8.00
CA LYS A 188 -12.75 1.24 -8.03
C LYS A 188 -14.22 1.45 -8.36
N GLY A 189 -14.92 2.24 -7.53
CA GLY A 189 -16.33 2.58 -7.72
C GLY A 189 -17.31 1.41 -7.58
N LYS A 190 -16.91 0.31 -6.90
CA LYS A 190 -17.73 -0.88 -6.65
C LYS A 190 -18.13 -1.05 -5.19
N GLY A 191 -17.88 -0.05 -4.37
CA GLY A 191 -18.38 0.03 -3.00
C GLY A 191 -19.86 0.47 -2.93
N ARG A 192 -20.31 0.77 -1.73
CA ARG A 192 -21.69 1.20 -1.50
C ARG A 192 -21.96 2.58 -2.12
N ALA A 193 -23.17 2.78 -2.59
CA ALA A 193 -23.63 4.09 -3.05
C ALA A 193 -23.78 5.03 -1.86
N SER A 194 -23.38 6.30 -2.03
CA SER A 194 -23.67 7.33 -1.04
C SER A 194 -25.16 7.65 -1.06
N PRO A 195 -25.82 7.75 0.11
CA PRO A 195 -27.22 8.18 0.16
C PRO A 195 -27.45 9.62 -0.35
N PHE A 196 -26.36 10.40 -0.43
CA PHE A 196 -26.41 11.82 -0.76
C PHE A 196 -25.79 12.18 -2.11
N SER A 197 -25.16 11.20 -2.81
CA SER A 197 -24.56 11.41 -4.12
C SER A 197 -24.68 10.13 -4.96
N GLN A 198 -24.65 10.30 -6.31
CA GLN A 198 -24.60 9.15 -7.23
C GLN A 198 -23.22 8.48 -7.28
N GLN A 199 -22.26 8.96 -6.48
CA GLN A 199 -20.93 8.39 -6.41
C GLN A 199 -20.90 7.16 -5.51
N ARG A 200 -20.18 6.13 -5.93
CA ARG A 200 -19.91 4.92 -5.15
C ARG A 200 -18.49 4.98 -4.61
N GLY A 201 -18.30 4.49 -3.40
CA GLY A 201 -16.98 4.23 -2.83
C GLY A 201 -16.28 3.09 -3.54
N ASP A 202 -15.11 2.74 -3.08
CA ASP A 202 -14.36 1.60 -3.59
C ASP A 202 -14.67 0.34 -2.77
N LEU A 203 -14.56 -0.82 -3.42
CA LEU A 203 -14.67 -2.11 -2.74
C LEU A 203 -13.28 -2.73 -2.60
N TYR A 204 -12.87 -3.00 -1.37
CA TYR A 204 -11.64 -3.72 -1.05
C TYR A 204 -11.95 -5.17 -0.75
N LEU A 205 -11.42 -6.06 -1.59
CA LEU A 205 -11.54 -7.49 -1.39
C LEU A 205 -10.30 -8.03 -0.73
N THR A 206 -10.45 -8.62 0.45
CA THR A 206 -9.38 -9.36 1.13
C THR A 206 -9.42 -10.82 0.70
N ILE A 207 -8.29 -11.35 0.22
CA ILE A 207 -8.17 -12.73 -0.23
C ILE A 207 -7.98 -13.65 0.96
N GLU A 208 -8.84 -14.64 1.07
CA GLU A 208 -8.72 -15.77 1.98
C GLU A 208 -8.45 -17.03 1.17
N ILE A 209 -7.40 -17.79 1.52
CA ILE A 209 -7.11 -19.06 0.86
C ILE A 209 -7.59 -20.19 1.76
N LEU A 210 -8.44 -21.05 1.21
CA LEU A 210 -8.92 -22.23 1.91
C LEU A 210 -7.75 -23.16 2.25
N ALA A 211 -7.79 -23.76 3.43
CA ALA A 211 -6.75 -24.68 3.87
C ALA A 211 -6.58 -25.82 2.86
N HIS A 212 -5.33 -26.10 2.50
CA HIS A 212 -4.98 -27.22 1.64
C HIS A 212 -4.44 -28.38 2.50
N PRO A 213 -4.82 -29.63 2.25
CA PRO A 213 -4.41 -30.75 3.11
C PRO A 213 -2.90 -31.03 3.11
N PHE A 214 -2.19 -30.58 2.09
CA PHE A 214 -0.77 -30.86 1.92
C PHE A 214 0.12 -29.61 1.96
N PHE A 215 -0.34 -28.48 1.42
CA PHE A 215 0.44 -27.24 1.35
C PHE A 215 -0.02 -26.24 2.39
N ARG A 216 0.93 -25.52 2.98
CA ARG A 216 0.67 -24.36 3.85
C ARG A 216 1.67 -23.24 3.59
N PHE A 217 1.30 -22.03 3.99
CA PHE A 217 2.21 -20.90 3.99
C PHE A 217 2.89 -20.79 5.37
N GLU A 218 4.21 -20.65 5.39
CA GLU A 218 4.98 -20.22 6.56
C GLU A 218 5.67 -18.90 6.19
N GLY A 219 5.09 -17.76 6.60
CA GLY A 219 5.50 -16.44 6.09
C GLY A 219 5.30 -16.33 4.59
N ASP A 220 6.38 -16.10 3.86
CA ASP A 220 6.36 -15.98 2.39
C ASP A 220 6.62 -17.29 1.65
N ASP A 221 7.05 -18.33 2.36
CA ASP A 221 7.41 -19.62 1.77
C ASP A 221 6.23 -20.59 1.71
N LEU A 222 6.21 -21.40 0.66
CA LEU A 222 5.33 -22.53 0.57
C LEU A 222 6.00 -23.74 1.21
N VAL A 223 5.28 -24.41 2.12
CA VAL A 223 5.79 -25.55 2.89
C VAL A 223 4.86 -26.74 2.74
N CYS A 224 5.44 -27.92 2.70
CA CYS A 224 4.70 -29.18 2.79
C CYS A 224 5.43 -30.17 3.71
N ASP A 225 4.67 -31.05 4.34
CA ASP A 225 5.20 -32.13 5.15
C ASP A 225 5.25 -33.41 4.33
N VAL A 226 6.44 -33.98 4.21
CA VAL A 226 6.69 -35.16 3.38
C VAL A 226 7.02 -36.32 4.31
N PRO A 227 6.12 -37.29 4.47
CA PRO A 227 6.39 -38.46 5.27
C PRO A 227 7.42 -39.37 4.57
N ILE A 228 8.42 -39.81 5.33
CA ILE A 228 9.44 -40.73 4.89
C ILE A 228 9.57 -41.88 5.92
N ARG A 229 9.98 -43.04 5.44
CA ARG A 229 10.22 -44.20 6.31
C ARG A 229 11.56 -44.08 7.04
N PRO A 230 11.74 -44.77 8.19
CA PRO A 230 12.99 -44.78 8.92
C PRO A 230 14.20 -45.26 8.10
N ASP A 231 14.00 -46.32 7.26
CA ASP A 231 15.04 -46.82 6.37
C ASP A 231 15.45 -45.79 5.32
N GLU A 232 14.49 -45.05 4.72
CA GLU A 232 14.74 -43.97 3.76
C GLU A 232 15.53 -42.82 4.42
N ALA A 233 15.22 -42.53 5.67
CA ALA A 233 15.93 -41.50 6.43
C ALA A 233 17.39 -41.86 6.72
N VAL A 234 17.65 -43.13 7.02
CA VAL A 234 18.99 -43.64 7.36
C VAL A 234 19.83 -43.91 6.13
N LEU A 235 19.28 -44.58 5.16
CA LEU A 235 20.01 -45.05 3.97
C LEU A 235 20.01 -44.02 2.83
N GLY A 236 19.08 -43.09 2.87
CA GLY A 236 18.76 -42.17 1.78
C GLY A 236 17.85 -42.86 0.76
N ALA A 237 17.09 -42.07 0.05
CA ALA A 237 16.14 -42.56 -0.96
C ALA A 237 15.87 -41.52 -2.04
N GLU A 238 15.28 -41.98 -3.14
CA GLU A 238 14.64 -41.08 -4.10
C GLU A 238 13.14 -41.18 -3.90
N ILE A 239 12.54 -40.04 -3.59
CA ILE A 239 11.10 -39.95 -3.30
C ILE A 239 10.41 -38.97 -4.26
N SER A 240 9.13 -39.26 -4.55
CA SER A 240 8.30 -38.34 -5.33
C SER A 240 7.58 -37.38 -4.40
N VAL A 241 7.81 -36.07 -4.59
CA VAL A 241 7.17 -35.02 -3.81
C VAL A 241 6.18 -34.26 -4.67
N PRO A 242 4.90 -34.18 -4.29
CA PRO A 242 3.92 -33.32 -4.97
C PRO A 242 4.32 -31.85 -4.90
N THR A 243 4.15 -31.15 -6.01
CA THR A 243 4.32 -29.70 -6.09
C THR A 243 3.08 -29.10 -6.76
N PRO A 244 2.85 -27.79 -6.69
CA PRO A 244 1.70 -27.17 -7.36
C PRO A 244 1.62 -27.42 -8.88
N ASP A 245 2.73 -27.79 -9.55
CA ASP A 245 2.78 -28.09 -10.99
C ASP A 245 2.81 -29.58 -11.31
N GLY A 246 2.69 -30.44 -10.33
CA GLY A 246 2.86 -31.90 -10.49
C GLY A 246 3.90 -32.47 -9.53
N SER A 247 4.37 -33.66 -9.75
CA SER A 247 5.33 -34.33 -8.87
C SER A 247 6.76 -34.18 -9.34
N VAL A 248 7.69 -34.08 -8.38
CA VAL A 248 9.14 -33.99 -8.63
C VAL A 248 9.87 -35.04 -7.83
N THR A 249 10.77 -35.79 -8.48
CA THR A 249 11.65 -36.71 -7.77
C THR A 249 12.74 -35.97 -7.04
N VAL A 250 12.87 -36.24 -5.74
CA VAL A 250 13.81 -35.59 -4.83
C VAL A 250 14.68 -36.64 -4.16
N LYS A 251 16.00 -36.40 -4.14
CA LYS A 251 16.94 -37.26 -3.44
C LYS A 251 17.03 -36.86 -1.96
N VAL A 252 16.64 -37.77 -1.09
CA VAL A 252 16.81 -37.63 0.37
C VAL A 252 18.23 -38.06 0.73
N PRO A 253 19.04 -37.22 1.35
CA PRO A 253 20.38 -37.57 1.81
C PRO A 253 20.33 -38.65 2.92
N LYS A 254 21.40 -39.41 3.08
CA LYS A 254 21.54 -40.35 4.20
C LYS A 254 21.64 -39.60 5.54
N GLY A 255 21.00 -40.17 6.56
CA GLY A 255 21.08 -39.66 7.91
C GLY A 255 20.33 -38.34 8.15
N VAL A 256 19.24 -38.09 7.40
CA VAL A 256 18.39 -36.91 7.60
C VAL A 256 17.66 -36.99 8.94
N ARG A 257 17.38 -35.81 9.52
CA ARG A 257 16.62 -35.70 10.77
C ARG A 257 15.16 -35.38 10.48
N SER A 258 14.27 -35.84 11.35
CA SER A 258 12.87 -35.44 11.29
C SER A 258 12.74 -33.92 11.45
N GLY A 259 11.91 -33.29 10.62
CA GLY A 259 11.76 -31.84 10.55
C GLY A 259 12.80 -31.13 9.69
N GLN A 260 13.79 -31.83 9.13
CA GLN A 260 14.73 -31.25 8.18
C GLN A 260 14.02 -30.87 6.88
N SER A 261 14.26 -29.65 6.37
CA SER A 261 13.63 -29.14 5.17
C SER A 261 14.55 -29.30 3.96
N LEU A 262 14.00 -29.80 2.87
CA LEU A 262 14.61 -29.81 1.54
C LEU A 262 14.03 -28.67 0.71
N ARG A 263 14.90 -27.84 0.16
CA ARG A 263 14.50 -26.68 -0.66
C ARG A 263 14.39 -27.09 -2.13
N LEU A 264 13.18 -27.05 -2.66
CA LEU A 264 12.87 -27.31 -4.05
C LEU A 264 12.77 -25.99 -4.81
N ARG A 265 13.85 -25.61 -5.49
CA ARG A 265 13.98 -24.32 -6.17
C ARG A 265 12.97 -24.14 -7.28
N GLY A 266 12.27 -23.01 -7.31
CA GLY A 266 11.31 -22.67 -8.34
C GLY A 266 10.05 -23.55 -8.35
N LYS A 267 9.79 -24.32 -7.27
CA LYS A 267 8.61 -25.19 -7.13
C LYS A 267 7.59 -24.68 -6.11
N GLY A 268 7.83 -23.51 -5.56
CA GLY A 268 6.96 -22.87 -4.58
C GLY A 268 5.83 -22.04 -5.22
N TRP A 269 5.42 -20.97 -4.54
CA TRP A 269 4.29 -20.13 -4.95
C TRP A 269 4.62 -19.23 -6.14
N THR A 270 3.63 -18.93 -6.97
CA THR A 270 3.77 -17.98 -8.07
C THR A 270 4.01 -16.56 -7.52
N LEU A 271 4.99 -15.84 -8.07
CA LEU A 271 5.32 -14.49 -7.67
C LEU A 271 4.61 -13.46 -8.55
N GLN A 272 4.11 -12.37 -7.96
CA GLN A 272 3.41 -11.30 -8.70
C GLN A 272 4.26 -10.63 -9.77
N LYS A 273 5.58 -10.60 -9.59
CA LYS A 273 6.54 -10.03 -10.55
C LYS A 273 6.98 -11.02 -11.64
N GLY A 274 6.35 -12.17 -11.69
CA GLY A 274 6.74 -13.28 -12.56
C GLY A 274 7.75 -14.22 -11.90
N GLY A 275 7.80 -15.47 -12.38
CA GLY A 275 8.62 -16.52 -11.79
C GLY A 275 7.93 -17.21 -10.60
N ARG A 276 8.70 -18.03 -9.90
CA ARG A 276 8.24 -18.85 -8.79
C ARG A 276 9.20 -18.80 -7.61
N GLY A 277 8.64 -18.82 -6.41
CA GLY A 277 9.36 -19.05 -5.17
C GLY A 277 9.79 -20.51 -5.02
N ASP A 278 10.31 -20.82 -3.87
CA ASP A 278 10.77 -22.18 -3.56
C ASP A 278 9.73 -22.90 -2.69
N LEU A 279 9.72 -24.23 -2.78
CA LEU A 279 8.94 -25.11 -1.92
C LEU A 279 9.87 -25.72 -0.87
N LEU A 280 9.52 -25.60 0.39
CA LEU A 280 10.22 -26.23 1.51
C LEU A 280 9.52 -27.54 1.85
N ALA A 281 10.11 -28.66 1.44
CA ALA A 281 9.64 -30.00 1.77
C ALA A 281 10.23 -30.44 3.12
N LYS A 282 9.42 -30.44 4.18
CA LYS A 282 9.80 -30.79 5.54
C LYS A 282 9.66 -32.31 5.71
N LEU A 283 10.77 -32.99 5.90
CA LEU A 283 10.80 -34.45 6.03
C LEU A 283 10.30 -34.87 7.41
N LEU A 284 9.28 -35.71 7.47
CA LEU A 284 8.75 -36.27 8.69
C LEU A 284 8.99 -37.78 8.70
N ILE A 285 9.80 -38.26 9.64
CA ILE A 285 10.03 -39.67 9.82
C ILE A 285 8.80 -40.29 10.46
N VAL A 286 8.14 -41.20 9.73
CA VAL A 286 6.92 -41.88 10.18
C VAL A 286 7.23 -43.37 10.35
N THR A 287 6.94 -43.89 11.53
CA THR A 287 7.10 -45.31 11.82
C THR A 287 5.87 -46.12 11.34
N PRO A 288 6.07 -47.29 10.74
CA PRO A 288 4.94 -48.16 10.38
C PRO A 288 4.21 -48.65 11.64
N LYS A 289 2.87 -48.72 11.53
CA LYS A 289 2.04 -49.24 12.65
C LYS A 289 2.02 -50.79 12.63
N ASP A 290 1.92 -51.36 11.42
CA ASP A 290 1.86 -52.81 11.22
C ASP A 290 3.15 -53.24 10.52
N LEU A 291 3.87 -54.16 11.15
CA LEU A 291 5.12 -54.70 10.64
C LEU A 291 4.89 -56.14 10.15
N SER A 292 5.47 -56.49 9.04
CA SER A 292 5.63 -57.87 8.67
C SER A 292 6.61 -58.59 9.61
N ALA A 293 6.54 -59.91 9.70
CA ALA A 293 7.46 -60.69 10.53
C ALA A 293 8.95 -60.44 10.20
N ILE A 294 9.26 -60.21 8.91
CA ILE A 294 10.61 -59.87 8.46
C ILE A 294 11.06 -58.48 8.91
N GLU A 295 10.18 -57.49 8.79
CA GLU A 295 10.50 -56.14 9.23
C GLU A 295 10.72 -56.10 10.73
N GLN A 296 9.88 -56.80 11.51
CA GLN A 296 10.04 -56.89 12.95
C GLN A 296 11.39 -57.47 13.33
N GLU A 297 11.76 -58.63 12.73
CA GLU A 297 13.07 -59.26 12.97
C GLU A 297 14.24 -58.31 12.63
N CYS A 298 14.13 -57.55 11.52
CA CYS A 298 15.14 -56.54 11.16
C CYS A 298 15.26 -55.43 12.19
N TYR A 299 14.14 -54.90 12.69
CA TYR A 299 14.17 -53.88 13.75
C TYR A 299 14.70 -54.40 15.08
N GLU A 300 14.39 -55.64 15.45
CA GLU A 300 14.94 -56.28 16.67
C GLU A 300 16.47 -56.44 16.56
N LYS A 301 16.97 -56.87 15.37
CA LYS A 301 18.42 -56.91 15.12
C LYS A 301 19.09 -55.54 15.20
N ILE A 302 18.43 -54.49 14.66
CA ILE A 302 18.94 -53.11 14.77
C ILE A 302 18.96 -52.70 16.24
N GLN A 303 17.91 -52.95 17.02
CA GLN A 303 17.82 -52.64 18.43
C GLN A 303 18.93 -53.27 19.25
N ALA A 304 19.22 -54.56 18.99
CA ALA A 304 20.24 -55.34 19.69
C ALA A 304 21.67 -54.86 19.40
N ASN A 305 21.91 -54.27 18.22
CA ASN A 305 23.25 -53.87 17.79
C ASN A 305 23.52 -52.36 17.79
N THR A 306 22.49 -51.51 17.99
CA THR A 306 22.68 -50.07 17.95
C THR A 306 23.46 -49.56 19.17
N LYS A 307 24.44 -48.68 18.92
CA LYS A 307 25.17 -47.92 19.94
C LYS A 307 24.66 -46.49 20.06
N PHE A 308 23.74 -46.10 19.19
CA PHE A 308 23.24 -44.72 19.11
C PHE A 308 22.20 -44.45 20.22
N ASN A 309 22.50 -43.54 21.12
CA ASN A 309 21.57 -43.08 22.13
C ASN A 309 21.12 -41.64 21.84
N PRO A 310 19.90 -41.43 21.30
CA PRO A 310 19.40 -40.10 20.97
C PRO A 310 19.09 -39.26 22.22
N ARG A 311 19.06 -39.87 23.42
CA ARG A 311 18.74 -39.23 24.69
C ARG A 311 19.98 -38.92 25.56
N ALA A 312 21.20 -39.18 25.07
CA ALA A 312 22.43 -38.96 25.84
C ALA A 312 22.52 -37.56 26.44
N GLN A 313 22.09 -36.54 25.69
CA GLN A 313 22.10 -35.14 26.16
C GLN A 313 21.02 -34.80 27.20
N LEU A 314 19.98 -35.65 27.35
CA LEU A 314 18.91 -35.42 28.31
C LEU A 314 19.35 -35.84 29.73
N GLU A 315 20.37 -36.69 29.87
CA GLU A 315 20.89 -37.14 31.16
C GLU A 315 21.60 -36.04 31.91
N GLU A 316 22.03 -34.97 31.25
CA GLU A 316 22.68 -33.79 31.80
C GLU A 316 21.71 -32.70 32.29
N ILE A 317 20.42 -32.79 31.95
CA ILE A 317 19.41 -31.78 32.27
C ILE A 317 18.98 -31.99 33.73
N LYS A 318 19.36 -31.06 34.61
CA LYS A 318 18.89 -30.96 35.99
C LYS A 318 18.00 -29.72 36.10
N LEU A 319 16.88 -29.86 36.83
CA LEU A 319 16.00 -28.74 37.24
C LEU A 319 16.60 -28.03 38.44
#